data_5972f23fd4963a83281e7f371f9231b7
#
_entry.id   5972f23fd4963a83281e7f371f9231b7
#
_cell.length_a   1.000
_cell.length_b   1.000
_cell.length_c   1.000
_cell.angle_alpha   90.00
_cell.angle_beta   90.00
_cell.angle_gamma   90.00
#
_symmetry.space_group_name_H-M   'P 1'
#
loop_
_entity.id
_entity.type
_entity.pdbx_description
1 polymer ?
#
loop_
_entity_poly.entity_id
_entity_poly.type
_entity_poly.pdbx_seq_one_letter_code
_entity_poly.pdbx_strand_id
1 'polypeptide(L)'
;MFNKSEIFKRAWNQYKFRNTHFWLKEEQKTFGFYLKDAWKHAKQEAAKEAERKEGARVLAEKLAVKESAKARAVAALTDTGRAKLEALKYELFTLECKDLWNDSDRAYSRKLQAQIDELETEKISATTAKAA
;
A
#
# COMPACT_ATOMS: atom_id res chain seq x y z
N MET A 1 23.52 0.71 2.03
CA MET A 1 24.88 0.19 2.31
C MET A 1 24.73 -1.10 3.11
N PHE A 2 25.39 -2.20 2.73
CA PHE A 2 25.26 -3.48 3.45
C PHE A 2 25.96 -3.45 4.79
N ASN A 3 25.30 -3.92 5.85
CA ASN A 3 25.91 -4.09 7.16
C ASN A 3 26.74 -5.38 7.17
N LYS A 4 28.04 -5.23 6.92
CA LYS A 4 28.99 -6.37 6.84
C LYS A 4 29.03 -7.18 8.14
N SER A 5 28.89 -6.50 9.30
CA SER A 5 28.91 -7.17 10.61
C SER A 5 27.70 -8.11 10.79
N GLU A 6 26.51 -7.72 10.36
CA GLU A 6 25.32 -8.56 10.44
C GLU A 6 25.41 -9.75 9.49
N ILE A 7 25.91 -9.53 8.28
CA ILE A 7 26.13 -10.62 7.31
C ILE A 7 27.10 -11.65 7.90
N PHE A 8 28.18 -11.19 8.52
CA PHE A 8 29.17 -12.07 9.13
C PHE A 8 28.59 -12.83 10.34
N LYS A 9 27.85 -12.15 11.22
CA LYS A 9 27.14 -12.76 12.36
C LYS A 9 26.16 -13.84 11.90
N ARG A 10 25.39 -13.57 10.84
CA ARG A 10 24.45 -14.54 10.25
C ARG A 10 25.21 -15.78 9.75
N ALA A 11 26.24 -15.59 8.96
CA ALA A 11 27.08 -16.69 8.44
C ALA A 11 27.70 -17.53 9.57
N TRP A 12 28.19 -16.86 10.62
CA TRP A 12 28.78 -17.52 11.77
C TRP A 12 27.76 -18.34 12.55
N ASN A 13 26.58 -17.81 12.77
CA ASN A 13 25.50 -18.55 13.42
C ASN A 13 25.10 -19.79 12.64
N GLN A 14 24.91 -19.68 11.32
CA GLN A 14 24.62 -20.84 10.48
C GLN A 14 25.74 -21.86 10.52
N TYR A 15 27.00 -21.43 10.46
CA TYR A 15 28.16 -22.32 10.56
C TYR A 15 28.25 -23.06 11.89
N LYS A 16 27.93 -22.42 13.03
CA LYS A 16 27.85 -23.08 14.33
C LYS A 16 26.88 -24.25 14.35
N PHE A 17 25.77 -24.14 13.66
CA PHE A 17 24.74 -25.15 13.57
C PHE A 17 24.87 -26.06 12.32
N ARG A 18 26.04 -26.09 11.66
CA ARG A 18 26.26 -26.84 10.44
C ARG A 18 25.89 -28.33 10.50
N ASN A 19 26.03 -28.95 11.66
CA ASN A 19 25.71 -30.34 11.87
C ASN A 19 24.21 -30.66 11.81
N THR A 20 23.34 -29.65 12.00
CA THR A 20 21.90 -29.80 11.85
C THR A 20 21.46 -29.73 10.39
N HIS A 21 22.32 -29.28 9.50
CA HIS A 21 22.07 -29.19 8.06
C HIS A 21 22.38 -30.52 7.37
N PHE A 22 21.62 -31.55 7.67
CA PHE A 22 21.82 -32.92 7.18
C PHE A 22 21.63 -33.08 5.65
N TRP A 23 20.97 -32.10 5.00
CA TRP A 23 20.80 -32.04 3.53
C TRP A 23 22.02 -31.52 2.78
N LEU A 24 23.00 -30.95 3.47
CA LEU A 24 24.25 -30.48 2.87
C LEU A 24 25.33 -31.57 2.93
N LYS A 25 26.10 -31.71 1.85
CA LYS A 25 27.29 -32.55 1.84
C LYS A 25 28.36 -31.96 2.77
N GLU A 26 29.19 -32.82 3.39
CA GLU A 26 30.24 -32.36 4.32
C GLU A 26 31.19 -31.32 3.71
N GLU A 27 31.52 -31.48 2.41
CA GLU A 27 32.33 -30.52 1.66
C GLU A 27 31.71 -29.11 1.56
N GLN A 28 30.39 -29.01 1.67
CA GLN A 28 29.64 -27.77 1.60
C GLN A 28 29.50 -27.09 2.97
N LYS A 29 29.76 -27.79 4.07
CA LYS A 29 29.62 -27.28 5.44
C LYS A 29 30.80 -26.39 5.86
N THR A 30 31.36 -25.61 4.96
CA THR A 30 32.47 -24.68 5.22
C THR A 30 31.94 -23.29 5.58
N PHE A 31 32.67 -22.53 6.39
CA PHE A 31 32.30 -21.15 6.72
C PHE A 31 32.16 -20.29 5.45
N GLY A 32 33.02 -20.50 4.46
CA GLY A 32 32.94 -19.79 3.17
C GLY A 32 31.62 -19.98 2.45
N PHE A 33 31.05 -21.20 2.50
CA PHE A 33 29.73 -21.48 1.93
C PHE A 33 28.64 -20.65 2.63
N TYR A 34 28.60 -20.67 3.95
CA TYR A 34 27.61 -19.89 4.72
C TYR A 34 27.79 -18.40 4.57
N LEU A 35 29.02 -17.91 4.44
CA LEU A 35 29.29 -16.50 4.18
C LEU A 35 28.77 -16.08 2.81
N LYS A 36 28.97 -16.91 1.77
CA LYS A 36 28.43 -16.66 0.43
C LYS A 36 26.90 -16.65 0.42
N ASP A 37 26.29 -17.58 1.17
CA ASP A 37 24.84 -17.63 1.32
C ASP A 37 24.30 -16.40 2.05
N ALA A 38 24.91 -15.99 3.15
CA ALA A 38 24.53 -14.78 3.89
C ALA A 38 24.61 -13.51 3.02
N TRP A 39 25.64 -13.40 2.16
CA TRP A 39 25.73 -12.30 1.19
C TRP A 39 24.64 -12.34 0.14
N LYS A 40 24.31 -13.53 -0.38
CA LYS A 40 23.21 -13.70 -1.34
C LYS A 40 21.89 -13.24 -0.73
N HIS A 41 21.59 -13.67 0.49
CA HIS A 41 20.40 -13.23 1.22
C HIS A 41 20.36 -11.72 1.43
N ALA A 42 21.45 -11.12 1.90
CA ALA A 42 21.52 -9.68 2.11
C ALA A 42 21.25 -8.88 0.82
N LYS A 43 21.76 -9.35 -0.32
CA LYS A 43 21.48 -8.74 -1.64
C LYS A 43 20.00 -8.89 -2.03
N GLN A 44 19.41 -10.06 -1.79
CA GLN A 44 18.00 -10.30 -2.08
C GLN A 44 17.08 -9.46 -1.20
N GLU A 45 17.37 -9.34 0.09
CA GLU A 45 16.63 -8.50 1.03
C GLU A 45 16.71 -7.02 0.63
N ALA A 46 17.90 -6.53 0.27
CA ALA A 46 18.07 -5.16 -0.20
C ALA A 46 17.32 -4.89 -1.51
N ALA A 47 17.29 -5.84 -2.44
CA ALA A 47 16.53 -5.71 -3.68
C ALA A 47 15.03 -5.66 -3.41
N LYS A 48 14.50 -6.55 -2.56
CA LYS A 48 13.10 -6.55 -2.15
C LYS A 48 12.70 -5.26 -1.41
N GLU A 49 13.59 -4.76 -0.56
CA GLU A 49 13.33 -3.50 0.14
C GLU A 49 13.30 -2.31 -0.83
N ALA A 50 14.19 -2.27 -1.82
CA ALA A 50 14.18 -1.25 -2.87
C ALA A 50 12.89 -1.30 -3.69
N GLU A 51 12.44 -2.50 -4.07
CA GLU A 51 11.18 -2.70 -4.80
C GLU A 51 9.97 -2.27 -3.96
N ARG A 52 9.94 -2.59 -2.67
CA ARG A 52 8.87 -2.15 -1.75
C ARG A 52 8.82 -0.63 -1.61
N LYS A 53 9.98 0.01 -1.48
CA LYS A 53 10.08 1.49 -1.40
C LYS A 53 9.60 2.15 -2.69
N GLU A 54 9.98 1.61 -3.84
CA GLU A 54 9.54 2.12 -5.13
C GLU A 54 8.02 1.92 -5.32
N GLY A 55 7.50 0.74 -4.98
CA GLY A 55 6.07 0.48 -4.99
C GLY A 55 5.28 1.43 -4.09
N ALA A 56 5.78 1.69 -2.88
CA ALA A 56 5.17 2.64 -1.96
C ALA A 56 5.20 4.07 -2.51
N ARG A 57 6.30 4.49 -3.16
CA ARG A 57 6.41 5.81 -3.82
C ARG A 57 5.39 5.97 -4.93
N VAL A 58 5.29 4.99 -5.83
CA VAL A 58 4.34 5.00 -6.94
C VAL A 58 2.89 5.02 -6.45
N LEU A 59 2.59 4.27 -5.38
CA LEU A 59 1.26 4.27 -4.77
C LEU A 59 0.94 5.64 -4.15
N ALA A 60 1.87 6.24 -3.42
CA ALA A 60 1.70 7.56 -2.82
C ALA A 60 1.47 8.64 -3.89
N GLU A 61 2.20 8.60 -5.01
CA GLU A 61 2.01 9.50 -6.13
C GLU A 61 0.62 9.35 -6.76
N LYS A 62 0.17 8.12 -7.01
CA LYS A 62 -1.19 7.86 -7.52
C LYS A 62 -2.29 8.36 -6.58
N LEU A 63 -2.11 8.19 -5.27
CA LEU A 63 -3.06 8.70 -4.27
C LEU A 63 -3.08 10.23 -4.26
N ALA A 64 -1.93 10.89 -4.30
CA ALA A 64 -1.84 12.35 -4.34
C ALA A 64 -2.52 12.94 -5.60
N VAL A 65 -2.32 12.30 -6.76
CA VAL A 65 -3.02 12.68 -8.00
C VAL A 65 -4.53 12.51 -7.86
N LYS A 66 -4.99 11.39 -7.30
CA LYS A 66 -6.41 11.12 -7.08
C LYS A 66 -7.03 12.14 -6.11
N GLU A 67 -6.35 12.44 -5.00
CA GLU A 67 -6.83 13.43 -4.03
C GLU A 67 -6.89 14.84 -4.61
N SER A 68 -5.88 15.24 -5.38
CA SER A 68 -5.89 16.54 -6.05
C SER A 68 -7.02 16.66 -7.08
N ALA A 69 -7.32 15.58 -7.79
CA ALA A 69 -8.44 15.53 -8.73
C ALA A 69 -9.79 15.65 -8.00
N LYS A 70 -9.97 14.91 -6.89
CA LYS A 70 -11.16 15.04 -6.04
C LYS A 70 -11.34 16.45 -5.48
N ALA A 71 -10.27 17.05 -4.97
CA ALA A 71 -10.32 18.43 -4.45
C ALA A 71 -10.75 19.44 -5.51
N ARG A 72 -10.26 19.29 -6.76
CA ARG A 72 -10.70 20.14 -7.89
C ARG A 72 -12.17 19.92 -8.24
N ALA A 73 -12.65 18.67 -8.24
CA ALA A 73 -14.04 18.35 -8.50
C ALA A 73 -14.97 18.99 -7.45
N VAL A 74 -14.64 18.85 -6.16
CA VAL A 74 -15.39 19.46 -5.06
C VAL A 74 -15.38 20.99 -5.15
N ALA A 75 -14.25 21.61 -5.48
CA ALA A 75 -14.14 23.05 -5.68
C ALA A 75 -15.01 23.58 -6.83
N ALA A 76 -15.26 22.75 -7.83
CA ALA A 76 -16.09 23.07 -9.00
C ALA A 76 -17.60 22.85 -8.77
N LEU A 77 -17.99 22.23 -7.63
CA LEU A 77 -19.40 22.03 -7.29
C LEU A 77 -20.11 23.38 -7.01
N THR A 78 -21.39 23.45 -7.40
CA THR A 78 -22.28 24.53 -6.99
C THR A 78 -22.56 24.45 -5.49
N ASP A 79 -23.07 25.53 -4.88
CA ASP A 79 -23.38 25.54 -3.45
C ASP A 79 -24.39 24.45 -3.08
N THR A 80 -25.38 24.21 -3.96
CA THR A 80 -26.33 23.08 -3.78
C THR A 80 -25.66 21.73 -3.88
N GLY A 81 -24.68 21.56 -4.76
CA GLY A 81 -23.87 20.34 -4.88
C GLY A 81 -22.99 20.09 -3.66
N ARG A 82 -22.39 21.13 -3.10
CA ARG A 82 -21.61 21.04 -1.85
C ARG A 82 -22.48 20.66 -0.66
N ALA A 83 -23.66 21.32 -0.51
CA ALA A 83 -24.60 20.98 0.55
C ALA A 83 -25.06 19.51 0.47
N LYS A 84 -25.33 19.02 -0.73
CA LYS A 84 -25.67 17.60 -0.96
C LYS A 84 -24.51 16.66 -0.59
N LEU A 85 -23.28 16.99 -0.97
CA LEU A 85 -22.10 16.21 -0.64
C LEU A 85 -21.87 16.13 0.88
N GLU A 86 -22.02 17.25 1.59
CA GLU A 86 -21.91 17.31 3.05
C GLU A 86 -23.01 16.47 3.73
N ALA A 87 -24.24 16.55 3.25
CA ALA A 87 -25.35 15.74 3.77
C ALA A 87 -25.07 14.24 3.62
N LEU A 88 -24.60 13.80 2.44
CA LEU A 88 -24.25 12.38 2.20
C LEU A 88 -23.08 11.92 3.08
N LYS A 89 -22.06 12.75 3.26
CA LYS A 89 -20.94 12.45 4.16
C LYS A 89 -21.38 12.36 5.62
N TYR A 90 -22.30 13.21 6.03
CA TYR A 90 -22.86 13.15 7.38
C TYR A 90 -23.70 11.89 7.60
N GLU A 91 -24.51 11.48 6.61
CA GLU A 91 -25.28 10.23 6.67
C GLU A 91 -24.34 9.01 6.75
N LEU A 92 -23.29 8.97 5.93
CA LEU A 92 -22.29 7.91 5.97
C LEU A 92 -21.60 7.85 7.34
N PHE A 93 -21.17 8.98 7.87
CA PHE A 93 -20.58 9.08 9.20
C PHE A 93 -21.52 8.58 10.30
N THR A 94 -22.79 8.97 10.24
CA THR A 94 -23.81 8.51 11.21
C THR A 94 -24.00 7.00 11.14
N LEU A 95 -23.93 6.41 9.95
CA LEU A 95 -24.01 4.98 9.75
C LEU A 95 -22.77 4.27 10.31
N GLU A 96 -21.57 4.84 10.10
CA GLU A 96 -20.30 4.31 10.60
C GLU A 96 -20.18 4.34 12.12
N CYS A 97 -20.91 5.24 12.79
CA CYS A 97 -20.97 5.32 14.26
C CYS A 97 -21.83 4.20 14.90
N LYS A 98 -22.48 3.33 14.13
CA LYS A 98 -23.23 2.20 14.67
C LYS A 98 -22.29 1.09 15.13
N ASP A 99 -22.47 0.60 16.34
CA ASP A 99 -21.67 -0.49 16.90
C ASP A 99 -21.82 -1.82 16.16
N LEU A 100 -23.02 -2.08 15.60
CA LEU A 100 -23.35 -3.32 14.89
C LEU A 100 -23.93 -2.99 13.51
N TRP A 101 -23.31 -3.57 12.48
CA TRP A 101 -23.73 -3.44 11.09
C TRP A 101 -24.44 -4.70 10.62
N ASN A 102 -25.64 -4.54 10.08
CA ASN A 102 -26.32 -5.60 9.35
C ASN A 102 -26.04 -5.50 7.84
N ASP A 103 -26.53 -6.45 7.06
CA ASP A 103 -26.29 -6.48 5.61
C ASP A 103 -26.95 -5.31 4.86
N SER A 104 -28.10 -4.82 5.38
CA SER A 104 -28.77 -3.62 4.85
C SER A 104 -27.94 -2.37 5.08
N ASP A 105 -27.31 -2.23 6.26
CA ASP A 105 -26.41 -1.09 6.56
C ASP A 105 -25.19 -1.11 5.62
N ARG A 106 -24.62 -2.30 5.35
CA ARG A 106 -23.50 -2.47 4.41
C ARG A 106 -23.89 -2.12 2.96
N ALA A 107 -25.10 -2.49 2.55
CA ALA A 107 -25.60 -2.15 1.22
C ALA A 107 -25.86 -0.64 1.11
N TYR A 108 -26.40 -0.02 2.17
CA TYR A 108 -26.68 1.41 2.22
C TYR A 108 -25.37 2.23 2.22
N SER A 109 -24.39 1.84 3.02
CA SER A 109 -23.06 2.48 3.03
C SER A 109 -22.42 2.49 1.63
N ARG A 110 -22.46 1.34 0.91
CA ARG A 110 -21.96 1.26 -0.47
C ARG A 110 -22.69 2.21 -1.42
N LYS A 111 -24.01 2.36 -1.25
CA LYS A 111 -24.82 3.29 -2.06
C LYS A 111 -24.45 4.73 -1.77
N LEU A 112 -24.30 5.12 -0.49
CA LEU A 112 -23.87 6.46 -0.11
C LEU A 112 -22.46 6.76 -0.64
N GLN A 113 -21.52 5.82 -0.50
CA GLN A 113 -20.18 5.98 -1.01
C GLN A 113 -20.15 6.17 -2.54
N ALA A 114 -20.96 5.40 -3.28
CA ALA A 114 -21.08 5.56 -4.73
C ALA A 114 -21.61 6.95 -5.13
N GLN A 115 -22.59 7.48 -4.41
CA GLN A 115 -23.13 8.83 -4.66
C GLN A 115 -22.11 9.93 -4.32
N ILE A 116 -21.33 9.75 -3.26
CA ILE A 116 -20.23 10.65 -2.90
C ILE A 116 -19.16 10.65 -4.00
N ASP A 117 -18.73 9.45 -4.42
CA ASP A 117 -17.73 9.29 -5.49
C ASP A 117 -18.20 9.89 -6.82
N GLU A 118 -19.49 9.75 -7.17
CA GLU A 118 -20.09 10.37 -8.33
C GLU A 118 -19.96 11.89 -8.29
N LEU A 119 -20.36 12.55 -7.17
CA LEU A 119 -20.25 14.00 -7.00
C LEU A 119 -18.78 14.47 -6.99
N GLU A 120 -17.87 13.66 -6.48
CA GLU A 120 -16.43 13.96 -6.45
C GLU A 120 -15.73 13.76 -7.81
N THR A 121 -16.37 13.03 -8.77
CA THR A 121 -15.75 12.68 -10.06
C THR A 121 -16.49 13.24 -11.28
N GLU A 122 -17.78 13.58 -11.17
CA GLU A 122 -18.69 13.87 -12.30
C GLU A 122 -18.26 15.04 -13.21
N LYS A 123 -17.44 15.97 -12.75
CA LYS A 123 -16.99 17.11 -13.55
C LYS A 123 -15.64 16.98 -14.25
N ILE A 124 -14.91 15.89 -14.01
CA ILE A 124 -13.64 15.66 -14.75
C ILE A 124 -13.95 15.34 -16.21
N SER A 125 -15.05 14.63 -16.48
CA SER A 125 -15.48 14.27 -17.85
C SER A 125 -16.09 15.44 -18.62
N ALA A 126 -16.77 16.36 -17.95
CA ALA A 126 -17.38 17.52 -18.64
C ALA A 126 -16.37 18.61 -19.02
N THR A 127 -15.25 18.72 -18.30
CA THR A 127 -14.20 19.72 -18.60
C THR A 127 -13.25 19.26 -19.70
N THR A 128 -13.01 17.96 -19.82
CA THR A 128 -12.19 17.38 -20.91
C THR A 128 -12.94 17.36 -22.24
N ALA A 129 -14.27 17.23 -22.25
CA ALA A 129 -15.08 17.28 -23.47
C ALA A 129 -15.24 18.72 -24.05
N LYS A 130 -14.95 19.77 -23.26
CA LYS A 130 -15.05 21.18 -23.70
C LYS A 130 -13.72 21.78 -24.14
N ALA A 131 -12.62 21.04 -23.99
CA ALA A 131 -11.26 21.44 -24.36
C ALA A 131 -10.72 20.70 -25.61
N ALA A 132 -11.57 19.87 -26.25
CA ALA A 132 -11.34 19.24 -27.56
C ALA A 132 -12.30 19.82 -28.59
#